data_8b83d02f4dfad60004984d319215afd2
#
_entry.id   8b83d02f4dfad60004984d319215afd2
#
_cell.length_a   1.000
_cell.length_b   1.000
_cell.length_c   1.000
_cell.angle_alpha   90.00
_cell.angle_beta   90.00
_cell.angle_gamma   90.00
#
_symmetry.space_group_name_H-M   'P 1'
#
loop_
_entity.id
_entity.type
_entity.pdbx_description
1 polymer ?
#
loop_
_entity_poly.entity_id
_entity_poly.type
_entity_poly.pdbx_seq_one_letter_code
_entity_poly.pdbx_strand_id
1 'polypeptide(L)'
;MDAGGVAIVGAVAAVAGALAGAAGAIGAAFVSAKEQRVANVAQSRRDSRRACYVALIELASAVTGEIEKIAQRSLGLFDTEHGPPLNVEAVREYRVALEELLNQTTFAEVKAAIMIEGPAAVVDACEAYTTAIWKYRGRLYHLLIRLEVDGRSESLWGQYQSIQSQLSHMGTTKRQFAEAARAGIYE
;
A
#
# COMPACT_ATOMS: atom_id res chain seq x y z
N MET A 1 14.98 -77.19 20.48
CA MET A 1 14.67 -75.72 20.65
C MET A 1 13.27 -75.66 21.23
N ASP A 2 13.14 -75.18 22.46
CA ASP A 2 11.85 -75.17 23.16
C ASP A 2 10.92 -74.12 22.55
N ALA A 3 9.69 -74.51 22.26
CA ALA A 3 8.66 -73.62 21.69
C ALA A 3 8.42 -72.32 22.50
N GLY A 4 8.71 -72.37 23.79
CA GLY A 4 8.66 -71.21 24.68
C GLY A 4 9.71 -70.15 24.41
N GLY A 5 10.94 -70.54 24.00
CA GLY A 5 12.00 -69.62 23.68
C GLY A 5 11.74 -68.80 22.42
N VAL A 6 11.12 -69.41 21.40
CA VAL A 6 10.76 -68.70 20.14
C VAL A 6 9.63 -67.73 20.36
N ALA A 7 8.68 -68.05 21.25
CA ALA A 7 7.57 -67.12 21.55
C ALA A 7 8.05 -65.90 22.31
N ILE A 8 9.02 -65.96 23.20
CA ILE A 8 9.58 -64.81 23.95
C ILE A 8 10.39 -63.95 23.05
N VAL A 9 11.22 -64.51 22.17
CA VAL A 9 12.02 -63.72 21.21
C VAL A 9 11.11 -62.98 20.22
N GLY A 10 10.03 -63.56 19.75
CA GLY A 10 9.03 -62.96 18.91
C GLY A 10 8.30 -61.81 19.60
N ALA A 11 7.92 -61.94 20.86
CA ALA A 11 7.27 -60.90 21.64
C ALA A 11 8.21 -59.68 21.89
N VAL A 12 9.47 -59.94 22.24
CA VAL A 12 10.48 -58.88 22.44
C VAL A 12 10.76 -58.12 21.13
N ALA A 13 10.86 -58.83 20.00
CA ALA A 13 11.05 -58.19 18.70
C ALA A 13 9.82 -57.33 18.28
N ALA A 14 8.61 -57.77 18.57
CA ALA A 14 7.39 -57.01 18.28
C ALA A 14 7.28 -55.76 19.14
N VAL A 15 7.64 -55.81 20.43
CA VAL A 15 7.66 -54.63 21.31
C VAL A 15 8.75 -53.62 20.88
N ALA A 16 9.96 -54.14 20.57
CA ALA A 16 11.04 -53.28 20.08
C ALA A 16 10.69 -52.58 18.74
N GLY A 17 10.03 -53.30 17.82
CA GLY A 17 9.56 -52.76 16.56
C GLY A 17 8.46 -51.70 16.74
N ALA A 18 7.54 -51.92 17.67
CA ALA A 18 6.49 -50.97 18.00
C ALA A 18 7.04 -49.69 18.64
N LEU A 19 8.03 -49.79 19.53
CA LEU A 19 8.69 -48.67 20.15
C LEU A 19 9.52 -47.86 19.13
N ALA A 20 10.25 -48.51 18.24
CA ALA A 20 11.00 -47.84 17.16
C ALA A 20 10.06 -47.15 16.16
N GLY A 21 8.94 -47.81 15.82
CA GLY A 21 7.91 -47.19 14.96
C GLY A 21 7.23 -45.99 15.61
N ALA A 22 6.91 -46.06 16.90
CA ALA A 22 6.33 -44.94 17.64
C ALA A 22 7.30 -43.78 17.76
N ALA A 23 8.58 -44.02 18.05
CA ALA A 23 9.61 -42.97 18.11
C ALA A 23 9.82 -42.28 16.74
N GLY A 24 9.82 -43.06 15.65
CA GLY A 24 9.88 -42.54 14.29
C GLY A 24 8.67 -41.68 13.92
N ALA A 25 7.46 -42.13 14.29
CA ALA A 25 6.24 -41.35 14.04
C ALA A 25 6.21 -40.03 14.82
N ILE A 26 6.64 -40.04 16.09
CA ILE A 26 6.75 -38.79 16.90
C ILE A 26 7.78 -37.85 16.29
N GLY A 27 8.96 -38.36 15.90
CA GLY A 27 9.98 -37.56 15.25
C GLY A 27 9.50 -36.90 13.95
N ALA A 28 8.85 -37.70 13.10
CA ALA A 28 8.24 -37.19 11.86
C ALA A 28 7.16 -36.15 12.14
N ALA A 29 6.31 -36.36 13.13
CA ALA A 29 5.27 -35.40 13.52
C ALA A 29 5.88 -34.09 14.04
N PHE A 30 6.97 -34.14 14.81
CA PHE A 30 7.68 -32.92 15.30
C PHE A 30 8.29 -32.12 14.17
N VAL A 31 8.97 -32.77 13.23
CA VAL A 31 9.56 -32.10 12.05
C VAL A 31 8.45 -31.47 11.20
N SER A 32 7.40 -32.22 10.90
CA SER A 32 6.25 -31.73 10.14
C SER A 32 5.56 -30.54 10.84
N ALA A 33 5.36 -30.60 12.15
CA ALA A 33 4.76 -29.48 12.91
C ALA A 33 5.64 -28.22 12.91
N LYS A 34 6.98 -28.40 12.97
CA LYS A 34 7.92 -27.28 12.88
C LYS A 34 7.90 -26.62 11.49
N GLU A 35 7.93 -27.42 10.44
CA GLU A 35 7.84 -26.94 9.06
C GLU A 35 6.51 -26.22 8.80
N GLN A 36 5.41 -26.78 9.30
CA GLN A 36 4.09 -26.19 9.18
C GLN A 36 3.97 -24.85 9.93
N ARG A 37 4.59 -24.72 11.12
CA ARG A 37 4.66 -23.45 11.85
C ARG A 37 5.45 -22.40 11.05
N VAL A 38 6.60 -22.75 10.49
CA VAL A 38 7.41 -21.84 9.68
C VAL A 38 6.63 -21.39 8.44
N ALA A 39 5.98 -22.34 7.75
CA ALA A 39 5.14 -22.03 6.59
C ALA A 39 3.95 -21.12 6.95
N ASN A 40 3.27 -21.38 8.07
CA ASN A 40 2.15 -20.56 8.53
C ASN A 40 2.59 -19.13 8.90
N VAL A 41 3.74 -18.96 9.55
CA VAL A 41 4.29 -17.63 9.87
C VAL A 41 4.66 -16.88 8.59
N ALA A 42 5.30 -17.56 7.63
CA ALA A 42 5.63 -16.97 6.35
C ALA A 42 4.37 -16.54 5.57
N GLN A 43 3.35 -17.40 5.56
CA GLN A 43 2.06 -17.10 4.93
C GLN A 43 1.38 -15.90 5.60
N SER A 44 1.30 -15.89 6.93
CA SER A 44 0.72 -14.78 7.69
C SER A 44 1.40 -13.43 7.38
N ARG A 45 2.74 -13.43 7.28
CA ARG A 45 3.49 -12.21 6.89
C ARG A 45 3.16 -11.75 5.48
N ARG A 46 3.04 -12.68 4.52
CA ARG A 46 2.65 -12.35 3.14
C ARG A 46 1.26 -11.73 3.08
N ASP A 47 0.32 -12.31 3.82
CA ASP A 47 -1.06 -11.83 3.87
C ASP A 47 -1.14 -10.43 4.52
N SER A 48 -0.38 -10.20 5.61
CA SER A 48 -0.26 -8.89 6.24
C SER A 48 0.32 -7.84 5.28
N ARG A 49 1.45 -8.13 4.63
CA ARG A 49 2.06 -7.26 3.63
C ARG A 49 1.09 -6.92 2.51
N ARG A 50 0.44 -7.95 1.94
CA ARG A 50 -0.54 -7.77 0.87
C ARG A 50 -1.68 -6.84 1.30
N ALA A 51 -2.21 -7.02 2.50
CA ALA A 51 -3.28 -6.19 3.04
C ALA A 51 -2.84 -4.71 3.15
N CYS A 52 -1.64 -4.44 3.70
CA CYS A 52 -1.10 -3.08 3.79
C CYS A 52 -0.87 -2.43 2.42
N TYR A 53 -0.37 -3.19 1.44
CA TYR A 53 -0.12 -2.66 0.09
C TYR A 53 -1.42 -2.33 -0.64
N VAL A 54 -2.43 -3.20 -0.54
CA VAL A 54 -3.76 -2.95 -1.10
C VAL A 54 -4.40 -1.74 -0.44
N ALA A 55 -4.36 -1.65 0.88
CA ALA A 55 -4.91 -0.51 1.63
C ALA A 55 -4.27 0.82 1.20
N LEU A 56 -2.95 0.87 0.97
CA LEU A 56 -2.31 2.07 0.46
C LEU A 56 -2.78 2.43 -0.95
N ILE A 57 -2.87 1.46 -1.85
CA ILE A 57 -3.30 1.71 -3.24
C ILE A 57 -4.74 2.23 -3.25
N GLU A 58 -5.63 1.66 -2.46
CA GLU A 58 -7.04 2.07 -2.37
C GLU A 58 -7.15 3.48 -1.79
N LEU A 59 -6.52 3.74 -0.65
CA LEU A 59 -6.51 5.04 0.00
C LEU A 59 -5.93 6.13 -0.91
N ALA A 60 -4.75 5.88 -1.48
CA ALA A 60 -4.10 6.83 -2.37
C ALA A 60 -4.88 7.05 -3.67
N SER A 61 -5.57 6.02 -4.18
CA SER A 61 -6.42 6.16 -5.37
C SER A 61 -7.68 6.98 -5.08
N ALA A 62 -8.29 6.81 -3.91
CA ALA A 62 -9.43 7.62 -3.49
C ALA A 62 -9.03 9.09 -3.35
N VAL A 63 -7.93 9.38 -2.65
CA VAL A 63 -7.42 10.75 -2.48
C VAL A 63 -7.06 11.39 -3.82
N THR A 64 -6.34 10.67 -4.68
CA THR A 64 -5.98 11.17 -6.01
C THR A 64 -7.21 11.48 -6.84
N GLY A 65 -8.22 10.60 -6.82
CA GLY A 65 -9.48 10.81 -7.54
C GLY A 65 -10.23 12.07 -7.09
N GLU A 66 -10.26 12.37 -5.79
CA GLU A 66 -10.88 13.59 -5.29
C GLU A 66 -10.07 14.84 -5.68
N ILE A 67 -8.74 14.80 -5.59
CA ILE A 67 -7.88 15.92 -6.04
C ILE A 67 -8.08 16.18 -7.55
N GLU A 68 -8.14 15.11 -8.37
CA GLU A 68 -8.39 15.23 -9.81
C GLU A 68 -9.77 15.84 -10.12
N LYS A 69 -10.81 15.45 -9.40
CA LYS A 69 -12.15 16.05 -9.54
C LYS A 69 -12.13 17.55 -9.23
N ILE A 70 -11.46 17.95 -8.15
CA ILE A 70 -11.32 19.37 -7.78
C ILE A 70 -10.52 20.11 -8.86
N ALA A 71 -9.41 19.53 -9.33
CA ALA A 71 -8.62 20.11 -10.40
C ALA A 71 -9.44 20.30 -11.68
N GLN A 72 -10.18 19.30 -12.11
CA GLN A 72 -11.03 19.39 -13.31
C GLN A 72 -12.13 20.43 -13.18
N ARG A 73 -12.81 20.49 -12.03
CA ARG A 73 -13.86 21.50 -11.77
C ARG A 73 -13.31 22.91 -11.68
N SER A 74 -12.10 23.08 -11.18
CA SER A 74 -11.44 24.38 -11.08
C SER A 74 -10.83 24.87 -12.40
N LEU A 75 -10.73 24.02 -13.43
CA LEU A 75 -10.10 24.36 -14.71
C LEU A 75 -10.60 25.69 -15.29
N GLY A 76 -11.92 25.84 -15.41
CA GLY A 76 -12.51 27.04 -15.98
C GLY A 76 -12.28 28.32 -15.14
N LEU A 77 -11.92 28.18 -13.86
CA LEU A 77 -11.61 29.31 -13.00
C LEU A 77 -10.24 29.93 -13.33
N PHE A 78 -9.30 29.16 -13.89
CA PHE A 78 -7.98 29.61 -14.28
C PHE A 78 -7.91 30.15 -15.72
N ASP A 79 -8.87 29.75 -16.58
CA ASP A 79 -8.89 30.18 -17.99
C ASP A 79 -9.16 31.70 -18.09
N THR A 80 -8.19 32.43 -18.63
CA THR A 80 -8.26 33.88 -18.77
C THR A 80 -9.03 34.35 -19.99
N GLU A 81 -9.10 33.50 -21.02
CA GLU A 81 -9.67 33.88 -22.33
C GLU A 81 -11.13 33.40 -22.47
N HIS A 82 -11.42 32.19 -22.08
CA HIS A 82 -12.72 31.54 -22.33
C HIS A 82 -13.46 31.14 -21.06
N GLY A 83 -12.88 31.38 -19.88
CA GLY A 83 -13.47 31.00 -18.60
C GLY A 83 -14.66 31.92 -18.23
N PRO A 84 -15.65 31.41 -17.49
CA PRO A 84 -16.75 32.20 -16.94
C PRO A 84 -16.21 33.29 -15.99
N PRO A 85 -16.97 34.31 -15.61
CA PRO A 85 -16.54 35.28 -14.59
C PRO A 85 -16.00 34.59 -13.35
N LEU A 86 -14.92 35.14 -12.76
CA LEU A 86 -14.29 34.51 -11.59
C LEU A 86 -15.28 34.50 -10.41
N ASN A 87 -15.64 33.31 -9.98
CA ASN A 87 -16.43 33.11 -8.78
C ASN A 87 -15.49 32.80 -7.60
N VAL A 88 -15.20 33.83 -6.79
CA VAL A 88 -14.30 33.71 -5.63
C VAL A 88 -14.83 32.71 -4.59
N GLU A 89 -16.15 32.60 -4.44
CA GLU A 89 -16.74 31.62 -3.52
C GLU A 89 -16.46 30.18 -3.97
N ALA A 90 -16.60 29.90 -5.26
CA ALA A 90 -16.24 28.59 -5.80
C ALA A 90 -14.74 28.27 -5.62
N VAL A 91 -13.86 29.27 -5.75
CA VAL A 91 -12.41 29.10 -5.46
C VAL A 91 -12.20 28.71 -4.00
N ARG A 92 -12.90 29.39 -3.09
CA ARG A 92 -12.85 29.12 -1.65
C ARG A 92 -13.37 27.72 -1.33
N GLU A 93 -14.49 27.30 -1.91
CA GLU A 93 -15.03 25.95 -1.74
C GLU A 93 -14.02 24.86 -2.15
N TYR A 94 -13.37 25.01 -3.30
CA TYR A 94 -12.36 24.04 -3.75
C TYR A 94 -11.11 24.03 -2.85
N ARG A 95 -10.71 25.18 -2.32
CA ARG A 95 -9.60 25.29 -1.37
C ARG A 95 -9.94 24.58 -0.05
N VAL A 96 -11.13 24.81 0.48
CA VAL A 96 -11.61 24.14 1.70
C VAL A 96 -11.72 22.64 1.49
N ALA A 97 -12.24 22.18 0.37
CA ALA A 97 -12.33 20.76 0.04
C ALA A 97 -10.95 20.09 0.01
N LEU A 98 -9.93 20.76 -0.57
CA LEU A 98 -8.55 20.25 -0.54
C LEU A 98 -7.94 20.23 0.87
N GLU A 99 -8.32 21.15 1.74
CA GLU A 99 -7.87 21.21 3.14
C GLU A 99 -8.52 20.13 3.97
N GLU A 100 -9.83 19.92 3.83
CA GLU A 100 -10.57 18.84 4.49
C GLU A 100 -10.05 17.45 4.10
N LEU A 101 -9.72 17.26 2.83
CA LEU A 101 -9.14 16.02 2.34
C LEU A 101 -7.82 15.68 3.08
N LEU A 102 -7.05 16.68 3.50
CA LEU A 102 -5.86 16.51 4.34
C LEU A 102 -6.20 16.03 5.75
N ASN A 103 -7.18 16.67 6.35
CA ASN A 103 -7.52 16.43 7.76
C ASN A 103 -8.19 15.06 7.94
N GLN A 104 -8.90 14.58 6.91
CA GLN A 104 -9.61 13.30 6.93
C GLN A 104 -8.74 12.12 6.51
N THR A 105 -7.67 12.36 5.76
CA THR A 105 -6.87 11.29 5.16
C THR A 105 -5.49 11.23 5.79
N THR A 106 -5.26 10.20 6.59
CA THR A 106 -3.92 9.92 7.11
C THR A 106 -3.32 8.70 6.42
N PHE A 107 -2.22 8.93 5.73
CA PHE A 107 -1.37 7.83 5.26
C PHE A 107 -0.46 7.27 6.35
N ALA A 108 -0.43 7.90 7.54
CA ALA A 108 0.56 7.62 8.57
C ALA A 108 0.51 6.17 9.05
N GLU A 109 -0.70 5.65 9.31
CA GLU A 109 -0.87 4.28 9.81
C GLU A 109 -0.47 3.24 8.77
N VAL A 110 -0.95 3.43 7.52
CA VAL A 110 -0.64 2.50 6.43
C VAL A 110 0.85 2.56 6.06
N LYS A 111 1.44 3.76 6.03
CA LYS A 111 2.89 3.92 5.85
C LYS A 111 3.69 3.25 6.96
N ALA A 112 3.30 3.42 8.22
CA ALA A 112 3.97 2.80 9.35
C ALA A 112 3.96 1.27 9.23
N ALA A 113 2.84 0.67 8.86
CA ALA A 113 2.75 -0.77 8.62
C ALA A 113 3.68 -1.24 7.49
N ILE A 114 3.74 -0.49 6.38
CA ILE A 114 4.66 -0.79 5.26
C ILE A 114 6.13 -0.64 5.68
N MET A 115 6.47 0.38 6.46
CA MET A 115 7.83 0.60 6.97
C MET A 115 8.31 -0.52 7.90
N ILE A 116 7.40 -1.11 8.68
CA ILE A 116 7.72 -2.21 9.61
C ILE A 116 7.88 -3.55 8.87
N GLU A 117 7.03 -3.84 7.91
CA GLU A 117 6.93 -5.16 7.31
C GLU A 117 7.47 -5.25 5.88
N GLY A 118 7.59 -4.11 5.18
CA GLY A 118 7.97 -4.08 3.77
C GLY A 118 9.48 -4.10 3.53
N PRO A 119 9.93 -4.71 2.42
CA PRO A 119 11.29 -4.54 1.94
C PRO A 119 11.61 -3.06 1.62
N ALA A 120 12.88 -2.68 1.67
CA ALA A 120 13.33 -1.30 1.43
C ALA A 120 12.79 -0.72 0.11
N ALA A 121 12.80 -1.50 -0.97
CA ALA A 121 12.29 -1.07 -2.27
C ALA A 121 10.79 -0.70 -2.25
N VAL A 122 9.99 -1.40 -1.43
CA VAL A 122 8.56 -1.10 -1.26
C VAL A 122 8.38 0.17 -0.42
N VAL A 123 9.18 0.35 0.62
CA VAL A 123 9.19 1.57 1.46
C VAL A 123 9.53 2.78 0.62
N ASP A 124 10.61 2.74 -0.17
CA ASP A 124 11.03 3.83 -1.04
C ASP A 124 9.96 4.20 -2.09
N ALA A 125 9.36 3.18 -2.71
CA ALA A 125 8.28 3.38 -3.67
C ALA A 125 7.01 3.94 -3.02
N CYS A 126 6.67 3.54 -1.79
CA CYS A 126 5.59 4.09 -1.00
C CYS A 126 5.82 5.58 -0.70
N GLU A 127 7.03 5.95 -0.29
CA GLU A 127 7.39 7.34 -0.03
C GLU A 127 7.35 8.21 -1.29
N ALA A 128 7.87 7.70 -2.40
CA ALA A 128 7.82 8.39 -3.68
C ALA A 128 6.37 8.65 -4.12
N TYR A 129 5.50 7.65 -4.03
CA TYR A 129 4.10 7.76 -4.41
C TYR A 129 3.32 8.74 -3.51
N THR A 130 3.41 8.58 -2.20
CA THR A 130 2.72 9.49 -1.26
C THR A 130 3.23 10.93 -1.38
N THR A 131 4.53 11.12 -1.57
CA THR A 131 5.15 12.44 -1.78
C THR A 131 4.63 13.09 -3.08
N ALA A 132 4.47 12.33 -4.16
CA ALA A 132 3.92 12.86 -5.41
C ALA A 132 2.48 13.37 -5.23
N ILE A 133 1.64 12.64 -4.48
CA ILE A 133 0.26 13.06 -4.16
C ILE A 133 0.28 14.38 -3.37
N TRP A 134 1.10 14.49 -2.33
CA TRP A 134 1.19 15.69 -1.50
C TRP A 134 1.72 16.89 -2.26
N LYS A 135 2.71 16.71 -3.13
CA LYS A 135 3.25 17.79 -3.97
C LYS A 135 2.21 18.31 -4.95
N TYR A 136 1.48 17.42 -5.63
CA TYR A 136 0.42 17.81 -6.56
C TYR A 136 -0.70 18.60 -5.85
N ARG A 137 -1.21 18.04 -4.77
CA ARG A 137 -2.24 18.70 -3.95
C ARG A 137 -1.77 20.05 -3.42
N GLY A 138 -0.57 20.12 -2.85
CA GLY A 138 -0.02 21.37 -2.30
C GLY A 138 0.09 22.47 -3.35
N ARG A 139 0.54 22.13 -4.55
CA ARG A 139 0.62 23.08 -5.66
C ARG A 139 -0.76 23.58 -6.10
N LEU A 140 -1.74 22.67 -6.23
CA LEU A 140 -3.11 23.06 -6.58
C LEU A 140 -3.70 23.97 -5.50
N TYR A 141 -3.51 23.64 -4.22
CA TYR A 141 -3.94 24.47 -3.10
C TYR A 141 -3.34 25.89 -3.15
N HIS A 142 -2.04 26.00 -3.37
CA HIS A 142 -1.38 27.30 -3.51
C HIS A 142 -1.87 28.10 -4.70
N LEU A 143 -2.17 27.44 -5.84
CA LEU A 143 -2.74 28.13 -6.98
C LEU A 143 -4.14 28.67 -6.69
N LEU A 144 -4.97 27.92 -5.98
CA LEU A 144 -6.31 28.39 -5.58
C LEU A 144 -6.21 29.59 -4.62
N ILE A 145 -5.27 29.59 -3.67
CA ILE A 145 -5.02 30.77 -2.82
C ILE A 145 -4.65 31.98 -3.68
N ARG A 146 -3.72 31.81 -4.60
CA ARG A 146 -3.30 32.93 -5.48
C ARG A 146 -4.43 33.42 -6.37
N LEU A 147 -5.26 32.50 -6.89
CA LEU A 147 -6.43 32.85 -7.67
C LEU A 147 -7.45 33.64 -6.84
N GLU A 148 -7.63 33.29 -5.56
CA GLU A 148 -8.52 34.00 -4.62
C GLU A 148 -8.01 35.42 -4.32
N VAL A 149 -6.68 35.60 -4.17
CA VAL A 149 -6.06 36.86 -3.75
C VAL A 149 -5.73 37.78 -4.93
N ASP A 150 -5.06 37.23 -5.94
CA ASP A 150 -4.49 37.99 -7.06
C ASP A 150 -5.45 38.06 -8.27
N GLY A 151 -6.49 37.23 -8.28
CA GLY A 151 -7.34 37.07 -9.45
C GLY A 151 -6.67 36.27 -10.57
N ARG A 152 -7.29 36.24 -11.74
CA ARG A 152 -6.78 35.55 -12.92
C ARG A 152 -5.58 36.26 -13.53
N SER A 153 -4.62 35.45 -13.99
CA SER A 153 -3.48 35.93 -14.79
C SER A 153 -2.96 34.81 -15.71
N GLU A 154 -2.32 35.17 -16.81
CA GLU A 154 -1.65 34.23 -17.71
C GLU A 154 -0.60 33.38 -16.97
N SER A 155 0.10 33.98 -16.00
CA SER A 155 1.08 33.27 -15.17
C SER A 155 0.42 32.17 -14.34
N LEU A 156 -0.75 32.38 -13.76
CA LEU A 156 -1.49 31.36 -13.01
C LEU A 156 -2.04 30.28 -13.93
N TRP A 157 -2.51 30.65 -15.11
CA TRP A 157 -2.94 29.69 -16.12
C TRP A 157 -1.79 28.77 -16.56
N GLY A 158 -0.62 29.33 -16.87
CA GLY A 158 0.57 28.54 -17.20
C GLY A 158 1.03 27.62 -16.06
N GLN A 159 0.97 28.08 -14.81
CA GLN A 159 1.27 27.26 -13.65
C GLN A 159 0.25 26.11 -13.48
N TYR A 160 -1.04 26.38 -13.69
CA TYR A 160 -2.08 25.36 -13.66
C TYR A 160 -1.84 24.27 -14.72
N GLN A 161 -1.55 24.66 -15.96
CA GLN A 161 -1.19 23.71 -17.02
C GLN A 161 0.04 22.87 -16.66
N SER A 162 1.05 23.48 -16.03
CA SER A 162 2.24 22.76 -15.54
C SER A 162 1.89 21.73 -14.47
N ILE A 163 0.91 22.01 -13.60
CA ILE A 163 0.46 21.04 -12.59
C ILE A 163 -0.20 19.84 -13.24
N GLN A 164 -0.96 20.01 -14.32
CA GLN A 164 -1.62 18.92 -15.03
C GLN A 164 -0.61 17.87 -15.53
N SER A 165 0.60 18.30 -15.92
CA SER A 165 1.67 17.38 -16.31
C SER A 165 2.13 16.46 -15.17
N GLN A 166 1.93 16.85 -13.92
CA GLN A 166 2.31 16.07 -12.74
C GLN A 166 1.35 14.91 -12.44
N LEU A 167 0.14 14.91 -13.01
CA LEU A 167 -0.76 13.77 -12.94
C LEU A 167 -0.13 12.52 -13.57
N SER A 168 0.57 12.68 -14.69
CA SER A 168 1.31 11.58 -15.32
C SER A 168 2.44 11.05 -14.42
N HIS A 169 3.10 11.93 -13.66
CA HIS A 169 4.11 11.53 -12.70
C HIS A 169 3.51 10.72 -11.52
N MET A 170 2.35 11.12 -11.00
CA MET A 170 1.64 10.33 -9.97
C MET A 170 1.25 8.94 -10.49
N GLY A 171 0.77 8.85 -11.74
CA GLY A 171 0.49 7.57 -12.39
C GLY A 171 1.72 6.68 -12.51
N THR A 172 2.89 7.27 -12.78
CA THR A 172 4.16 6.55 -12.84
C THR A 172 4.59 6.04 -11.46
N THR A 173 4.56 6.88 -10.42
CA THR A 173 4.93 6.48 -9.06
C THR A 173 3.98 5.44 -8.48
N LYS A 174 2.67 5.52 -8.79
CA LYS A 174 1.68 4.49 -8.45
C LYS A 174 2.06 3.13 -9.05
N ARG A 175 2.43 3.11 -10.34
CA ARG A 175 2.84 1.88 -11.01
C ARG A 175 4.11 1.30 -10.41
N GLN A 176 5.12 2.14 -10.15
CA GLN A 176 6.35 1.72 -9.49
C GLN A 176 6.10 1.12 -8.11
N PHE A 177 5.22 1.73 -7.31
CA PHE A 177 4.81 1.16 -6.04
C PHE A 177 4.12 -0.19 -6.21
N ALA A 178 3.19 -0.33 -7.16
CA ALA A 178 2.49 -1.60 -7.41
C ALA A 178 3.44 -2.72 -7.87
N GLU A 179 4.46 -2.40 -8.66
CA GLU A 179 5.51 -3.34 -9.09
C GLU A 179 6.40 -3.76 -7.92
N ALA A 180 6.88 -2.81 -7.12
CA ALA A 180 7.66 -3.10 -5.91
C ALA A 180 6.86 -3.93 -4.89
N ALA A 181 5.58 -3.60 -4.69
CA ALA A 181 4.68 -4.32 -3.80
C ALA A 181 4.47 -5.78 -4.23
N ARG A 182 4.32 -6.04 -5.54
CA ARG A 182 4.24 -7.42 -6.06
C ARG A 182 5.50 -8.22 -5.77
N ALA A 183 6.68 -7.64 -6.00
CA ALA A 183 7.95 -8.29 -5.70
C ALA A 183 8.08 -8.56 -4.19
N GLY A 184 7.80 -7.56 -3.35
CA GLY A 184 7.95 -7.62 -1.89
C GLY A 184 7.00 -8.54 -1.15
N ILE A 185 5.92 -9.05 -1.78
CA ILE A 185 5.04 -10.05 -1.17
C ILE A 185 5.76 -11.40 -1.03
N TYR A 186 6.70 -11.69 -1.93
CA TYR A 186 7.35 -13.00 -2.01
C TYR A 186 8.76 -13.02 -1.39
N GLU A 187 9.29 -11.85 -0.99
CA GLU A 187 10.50 -11.72 -0.19
C GLU A 187 10.22 -11.94 1.32
#